data_7a2e7ced4994660d992236121513f912
#
_entry.id   7a2e7ced4994660d992236121513f912
#
_cell.length_a   1.000
_cell.length_b   1.000
_cell.length_c   1.000
_cell.angle_alpha   90.00
_cell.angle_beta   90.00
_cell.angle_gamma   90.00
#
_symmetry.space_group_name_H-M   'P 1'
#
loop_
_entity.id
_entity.type
_entity.pdbx_description
1 polymer ?
#
loop_
_entity_poly.entity_id
_entity_poly.type
_entity_poly.pdbx_seq_one_letter_code
_entity_poly.pdbx_strand_id
1 'polypeptide(L)'
;QSSPVMTISKNGIRFSKACHSRLDDCEYVELLYHPILQVVILRKSNHGFSTTMRWRDDNDVHSAFSARAFSGLVFQTLNWKRNCRYQCRGICQERENAKFLLFELDESRILIGKNHYEQADGYSMNLECRLYRHKWVQGITARDVMEFGQVVENPMIGAIPSRNEVQRELDDLLMSM
;
A
#
# COMPACT_ATOMS: atom_id res chain seq x y z
N GLN A 1 -19.42 -6.59 11.91
CA GLN A 1 -18.20 -7.07 11.30
C GLN A 1 -17.12 -6.01 11.34
N SER A 2 -15.92 -6.43 11.69
CA SER A 2 -14.79 -5.50 11.72
C SER A 2 -14.37 -5.12 10.30
N SER A 3 -13.93 -3.88 10.16
CA SER A 3 -13.38 -3.37 8.90
C SER A 3 -12.00 -3.97 8.66
N PRO A 4 -11.60 -4.16 7.40
CA PRO A 4 -10.22 -4.50 7.09
C PRO A 4 -9.30 -3.35 7.48
N VAL A 5 -8.20 -3.66 8.14
CA VAL A 5 -7.27 -2.67 8.67
C VAL A 5 -5.84 -3.10 8.35
N MET A 6 -5.06 -2.14 7.88
CA MET A 6 -3.61 -2.28 7.69
C MET A 6 -2.90 -1.36 8.68
N THR A 7 -1.91 -1.90 9.37
CA THR A 7 -1.05 -1.12 10.27
C THR A 7 0.37 -1.12 9.73
N ILE A 8 0.95 0.06 9.58
CA ILE A 8 2.29 0.23 9.03
C ILE A 8 3.20 0.80 10.12
N SER A 9 4.30 0.12 10.37
CA SER A 9 5.39 0.57 11.23
C SER A 9 6.66 0.69 10.42
N LYS A 10 7.71 1.25 11.01
CA LYS A 10 9.00 1.46 10.32
C LYS A 10 9.62 0.17 9.76
N ASN A 11 9.28 -0.98 10.31
CA ASN A 11 9.91 -2.27 9.94
C ASN A 11 8.97 -3.22 9.22
N GLY A 12 7.68 -2.94 9.17
CA GLY A 12 6.76 -3.91 8.62
C GLY A 12 5.32 -3.44 8.51
N ILE A 13 4.51 -4.35 8.05
CA ILE A 13 3.08 -4.16 7.86
C ILE A 13 2.32 -5.31 8.52
N ARG A 14 1.12 -4.99 8.99
CA ARG A 14 0.23 -5.96 9.60
C ARG A 14 -1.17 -5.77 9.05
N PHE A 15 -1.83 -6.87 8.76
CA PHE A 15 -3.20 -6.89 8.26
C PHE A 15 -4.13 -7.55 9.27
N SER A 16 -5.32 -7.00 9.47
CA SER A 16 -6.34 -7.60 10.31
C SER A 16 -6.93 -8.86 9.66
N LYS A 17 -7.58 -9.68 10.47
CA LYS A 17 -8.27 -10.88 9.97
C LYS A 17 -9.31 -10.55 8.90
N ALA A 18 -9.95 -9.39 9.00
CA ALA A 18 -10.93 -8.96 8.03
C ALA A 18 -10.31 -8.79 6.63
N CYS A 19 -9.03 -8.44 6.52
CA CYS A 19 -8.36 -8.39 5.23
C CYS A 19 -8.34 -9.75 4.56
N HIS A 20 -8.01 -10.79 5.32
CA HIS A 20 -7.98 -12.16 4.79
C HIS A 20 -9.37 -12.60 4.33
N SER A 21 -10.38 -12.42 5.17
CA SER A 21 -11.73 -12.86 4.83
C SER A 21 -12.32 -12.09 3.65
N ARG A 22 -12.05 -10.79 3.54
CA ARG A 22 -12.53 -9.97 2.41
C ARG A 22 -11.89 -10.38 1.09
N LEU A 23 -10.71 -10.96 1.13
CA LEU A 23 -10.03 -11.47 -0.06
C LEU A 23 -10.16 -12.99 -0.19
N ASP A 24 -11.25 -13.56 0.34
CA ASP A 24 -11.64 -14.97 0.21
C ASP A 24 -10.59 -15.93 0.78
N ASP A 25 -9.86 -15.51 1.81
CA ASP A 25 -8.81 -16.31 2.45
C ASP A 25 -7.83 -16.92 1.44
N CYS A 26 -7.47 -16.13 0.42
CA CYS A 26 -6.56 -16.58 -0.63
C CYS A 26 -5.15 -16.83 -0.11
N GLU A 27 -4.37 -17.59 -0.85
CA GLU A 27 -3.01 -17.95 -0.48
C GLU A 27 -2.03 -16.81 -0.73
N TYR A 28 -2.17 -16.12 -1.84
CA TYR A 28 -1.26 -15.07 -2.27
C TYR A 28 -1.98 -13.74 -2.47
N VAL A 29 -1.30 -12.66 -2.08
CA VAL A 29 -1.76 -11.30 -2.35
C VAL A 29 -0.62 -10.50 -2.93
N GLU A 30 -0.96 -9.48 -3.69
CA GLU A 30 -0.01 -8.51 -4.20
C GLU A 30 -0.34 -7.14 -3.64
N LEU A 31 0.69 -6.44 -3.17
CA LEU A 31 0.56 -5.09 -2.66
C LEU A 31 1.08 -4.11 -3.70
N LEU A 32 0.29 -3.09 -3.98
CA LEU A 32 0.62 -2.02 -4.91
C LEU A 32 0.51 -0.69 -4.17
N TYR A 33 1.52 0.15 -4.31
CA TYR A 33 1.52 1.48 -3.69
C TYR A 33 1.74 2.56 -4.73
N HIS A 34 0.89 3.59 -4.70
CA HIS A 34 1.05 4.76 -5.56
C HIS A 34 1.39 5.99 -4.71
N PRO A 35 2.62 6.49 -4.79
CA PRO A 35 3.07 7.58 -3.92
C PRO A 35 2.31 8.90 -4.12
N ILE A 36 1.88 9.20 -5.33
CA ILE A 36 1.17 10.46 -5.63
C ILE A 36 -0.25 10.42 -5.09
N LEU A 37 -0.98 9.32 -5.33
CA LEU A 37 -2.32 9.13 -4.79
C LEU A 37 -2.32 8.78 -3.31
N GLN A 38 -1.20 8.24 -2.81
CA GLN A 38 -1.07 7.71 -1.44
C GLN A 38 -2.08 6.63 -1.13
N VAL A 39 -2.18 5.75 -2.06
CA VAL A 39 -3.11 4.64 -2.02
C VAL A 39 -2.32 3.34 -2.05
N VAL A 40 -2.70 2.43 -1.16
CA VAL A 40 -2.26 1.04 -1.21
C VAL A 40 -3.42 0.21 -1.69
N ILE A 41 -3.14 -0.65 -2.65
CA ILE A 41 -4.07 -1.68 -3.11
C ILE A 41 -3.49 -3.03 -2.72
N LEU A 42 -4.31 -3.83 -2.07
CA LEU A 42 -4.00 -5.21 -1.77
C LEU A 42 -4.95 -6.07 -2.59
N ARG A 43 -4.43 -6.80 -3.56
CA ARG A 43 -5.24 -7.59 -4.45
C ARG A 43 -4.93 -9.07 -4.33
N LYS A 44 -5.96 -9.86 -4.49
CA LYS A 44 -5.87 -11.31 -4.53
C LYS A 44 -5.04 -11.75 -5.72
N SER A 45 -4.16 -12.72 -5.52
CA SER A 45 -3.39 -13.36 -6.58
C SER A 45 -3.60 -14.86 -6.53
N ASN A 46 -3.74 -15.49 -7.69
CA ASN A 46 -3.91 -16.93 -7.78
C ASN A 46 -2.59 -17.68 -7.81
N HIS A 47 -1.48 -16.96 -8.00
CA HIS A 47 -0.17 -17.56 -8.16
C HIS A 47 0.88 -16.82 -7.35
N GLY A 48 1.92 -17.55 -6.92
CA GLY A 48 3.09 -16.94 -6.30
C GLY A 48 4.04 -16.42 -7.37
N PHE A 49 4.14 -15.10 -7.45
CA PHE A 49 5.13 -14.39 -8.27
C PHE A 49 6.17 -13.75 -7.34
N SER A 50 7.23 -13.21 -7.91
CA SER A 50 8.26 -12.51 -7.12
C SER A 50 7.71 -11.30 -6.36
N THR A 51 6.61 -10.70 -6.84
CA THR A 51 5.99 -9.52 -6.25
C THR A 51 4.84 -9.84 -5.29
N THR A 52 4.48 -11.11 -5.13
CA THR A 52 3.37 -11.51 -4.26
C THR A 52 3.87 -11.87 -2.87
N MET A 53 2.97 -11.75 -1.90
CA MET A 53 3.18 -12.21 -0.54
C MET A 53 2.31 -13.44 -0.30
N ARG A 54 2.92 -14.48 0.26
CA ARG A 54 2.16 -15.64 0.70
C ARG A 54 1.70 -15.38 2.13
N TRP A 55 0.41 -15.16 2.32
CA TRP A 55 -0.13 -14.88 3.64
C TRP A 55 -1.00 -16.01 4.22
N ARG A 56 -1.15 -17.06 3.47
CA ARG A 56 -1.81 -18.27 3.96
C ARG A 56 -1.12 -19.51 3.39
N ASP A 57 -0.82 -20.46 4.24
CA ASP A 57 -0.39 -21.79 3.84
C ASP A 57 -1.28 -22.85 4.52
N ASP A 58 -1.00 -24.12 4.32
CA ASP A 58 -1.86 -25.22 4.79
C ASP A 58 -2.06 -25.22 6.31
N ASN A 59 -1.12 -24.66 7.06
CA ASN A 59 -1.10 -24.74 8.51
C ASN A 59 -1.17 -23.38 9.21
N ASP A 60 -1.07 -22.28 8.49
CA ASP A 60 -0.89 -20.98 9.14
C ASP A 60 -1.43 -19.83 8.31
N VAL A 61 -1.77 -18.75 9.02
CA VAL A 61 -2.21 -17.48 8.44
C VAL A 61 -1.22 -16.42 8.89
N HIS A 62 -0.58 -15.77 7.93
CA HIS A 62 0.42 -14.74 8.19
C HIS A 62 -0.21 -13.35 8.09
N SER A 63 -0.25 -12.64 9.18
CA SER A 63 -0.85 -11.30 9.23
C SER A 63 0.19 -10.19 9.31
N ALA A 64 1.42 -10.51 9.64
CA ALA A 64 2.51 -9.54 9.78
C ALA A 64 3.67 -9.90 8.85
N PHE A 65 4.18 -8.88 8.18
CA PHE A 65 5.28 -9.04 7.23
C PHE A 65 6.39 -8.05 7.56
N SER A 66 7.62 -8.53 7.52
CA SER A 66 8.78 -7.65 7.52
C SER A 66 8.81 -6.91 6.17
N ALA A 67 8.81 -5.60 6.22
CA ALA A 67 8.68 -4.78 5.01
C ALA A 67 9.43 -3.45 5.17
N ARG A 68 10.68 -3.53 5.63
CA ARG A 68 11.47 -2.33 5.96
C ARG A 68 11.60 -1.37 4.79
N ALA A 69 11.88 -1.89 3.59
CA ALA A 69 12.04 -1.05 2.40
C ALA A 69 10.73 -0.37 2.00
N PHE A 70 9.65 -1.11 1.98
CA PHE A 70 8.31 -0.56 1.69
C PHE A 70 7.91 0.48 2.73
N SER A 71 8.05 0.15 4.01
CA SER A 71 7.73 1.08 5.10
C SER A 71 8.57 2.34 5.02
N GLY A 72 9.86 2.21 4.72
CA GLY A 72 10.76 3.36 4.54
C GLY A 72 10.27 4.29 3.45
N LEU A 73 9.86 3.74 2.32
CA LEU A 73 9.30 4.53 1.23
C LEU A 73 8.02 5.24 1.64
N VAL A 74 7.08 4.53 2.26
CA VAL A 74 5.81 5.13 2.71
C VAL A 74 6.06 6.23 3.73
N PHE A 75 6.89 5.98 4.73
CA PHE A 75 7.20 6.97 5.76
C PHE A 75 7.85 8.23 5.17
N GLN A 76 8.74 8.03 4.22
CA GLN A 76 9.40 9.14 3.53
C GLN A 76 8.39 9.94 2.68
N THR A 77 7.55 9.26 1.92
CA THR A 77 6.60 9.94 1.02
C THR A 77 5.50 10.67 1.76
N LEU A 78 5.13 10.20 2.96
CA LEU A 78 4.07 10.79 3.77
C LEU A 78 4.57 11.64 4.92
N ASN A 79 5.89 11.78 5.07
CA ASN A 79 6.50 12.46 6.21
C ASN A 79 6.02 11.91 7.56
N TRP A 80 5.83 10.60 7.62
CA TRP A 80 5.41 9.93 8.84
C TRP A 80 6.55 9.83 9.86
N LYS A 81 6.18 9.87 11.12
CA LYS A 81 7.13 9.76 12.24
C LYS A 81 7.56 8.30 12.41
N ARG A 82 8.86 8.05 12.32
CA ARG A 82 9.41 6.67 12.33
C ARG A 82 9.14 5.89 13.62
N ASN A 83 8.94 6.58 14.72
CA ASN A 83 8.66 5.95 16.00
C ASN A 83 7.16 5.72 16.26
N CYS A 84 6.32 6.05 15.31
CA CYS A 84 4.88 5.85 15.40
C CYS A 84 4.41 4.73 14.49
N ARG A 85 3.26 4.18 14.82
CA ARG A 85 2.54 3.24 13.96
C ARG A 85 1.31 3.93 13.39
N TYR A 86 0.98 3.60 12.17
CA TYR A 86 -0.14 4.21 11.47
C TYR A 86 -1.13 3.13 11.06
N GLN A 87 -2.40 3.37 11.34
CA GLN A 87 -3.48 2.45 11.02
C GLN A 87 -4.36 3.04 9.93
N CYS A 88 -4.64 2.25 8.91
CA CYS A 88 -5.49 2.65 7.80
C CYS A 88 -6.60 1.62 7.60
N ARG A 89 -7.84 2.09 7.49
CA ARG A 89 -8.96 1.22 7.16
C ARG A 89 -9.04 1.03 5.65
N GLY A 90 -9.31 -0.19 5.24
CA GLY A 90 -9.49 -0.52 3.84
C GLY A 90 -10.96 -0.60 3.44
N ILE A 91 -11.18 -0.41 2.16
CA ILE A 91 -12.48 -0.57 1.54
C ILE A 91 -12.37 -1.76 0.58
N CYS A 92 -13.21 -2.76 0.78
CA CYS A 92 -13.26 -3.89 -0.14
C CYS A 92 -14.05 -3.49 -1.38
N GLN A 93 -13.46 -3.69 -2.53
CA GLN A 93 -14.12 -3.43 -3.81
C GLN A 93 -14.02 -4.68 -4.69
N GLU A 94 -15.02 -4.83 -5.51
CA GLU A 94 -15.09 -5.92 -6.46
C GLU A 94 -15.46 -5.37 -7.82
N ARG A 95 -14.63 -5.63 -8.83
CA ARG A 95 -14.89 -5.22 -10.21
C ARG A 95 -14.69 -6.42 -11.11
N GLU A 96 -15.74 -6.79 -11.84
CA GLU A 96 -15.78 -8.00 -12.65
C GLU A 96 -15.42 -9.21 -11.78
N ASN A 97 -14.28 -9.85 -12.01
CA ASN A 97 -13.85 -11.03 -11.26
C ASN A 97 -12.71 -10.73 -10.28
N ALA A 98 -12.38 -9.46 -10.07
CA ALA A 98 -11.27 -9.07 -9.22
C ALA A 98 -11.77 -8.49 -7.91
N LYS A 99 -11.19 -8.97 -6.81
CA LYS A 99 -11.39 -8.43 -5.47
C LYS A 99 -10.10 -7.78 -4.99
N PHE A 100 -10.23 -6.62 -4.39
CA PHE A 100 -9.10 -5.91 -3.83
C PHE A 100 -9.55 -5.05 -2.64
N LEU A 101 -8.58 -4.72 -1.80
CA LEU A 101 -8.74 -3.77 -0.71
C LEU A 101 -8.02 -2.48 -1.09
N LEU A 102 -8.69 -1.36 -0.89
CA LEU A 102 -8.16 -0.03 -1.14
C LEU A 102 -7.92 0.66 0.21
N PHE A 103 -6.70 1.12 0.44
CA PHE A 103 -6.34 1.87 1.64
C PHE A 103 -5.88 3.26 1.24
N GLU A 104 -6.61 4.27 1.67
CA GLU A 104 -6.25 5.69 1.46
C GLU A 104 -5.37 6.14 2.62
N LEU A 105 -4.06 6.20 2.41
CA LEU A 105 -3.10 6.44 3.49
C LEU A 105 -3.18 7.83 4.10
N ASP A 106 -3.70 8.81 3.37
CA ASP A 106 -3.95 10.15 3.90
C ASP A 106 -5.04 10.17 4.98
N GLU A 107 -5.85 9.12 5.08
CA GLU A 107 -6.85 8.96 6.12
C GLU A 107 -6.38 8.10 7.29
N SER A 108 -5.09 7.83 7.38
CA SER A 108 -4.52 7.01 8.44
C SER A 108 -4.60 7.70 9.80
N ARG A 109 -4.62 6.89 10.85
CA ARG A 109 -4.58 7.35 12.24
C ARG A 109 -3.27 6.91 12.88
N ILE A 110 -2.73 7.76 13.75
CA ILE A 110 -1.52 7.46 14.51
C ILE A 110 -1.91 6.70 15.78
N LEU A 111 -1.21 5.60 16.06
CA LEU A 111 -1.34 4.92 17.33
C LEU A 111 -0.55 5.67 18.40
N ILE A 112 -1.26 6.13 19.43
CA ILE A 112 -0.70 6.80 20.59
C ILE A 112 -0.96 5.90 21.81
N GLY A 113 0.13 5.41 22.42
CA GLY A 113 0.00 4.42 23.47
C GLY A 113 -0.39 3.05 22.93
N LYS A 114 -0.91 2.17 23.81
CA LYS A 114 -1.16 0.77 23.42
C LYS A 114 -2.43 0.57 22.60
N ASN A 115 -3.47 1.36 22.83
CA ASN A 115 -4.78 1.15 22.22
C ASN A 115 -5.46 2.46 21.83
N HIS A 116 -4.71 3.53 21.67
CA HIS A 116 -5.27 4.83 21.38
C HIS A 116 -4.78 5.32 20.02
N TYR A 117 -5.71 5.76 19.18
CA TYR A 117 -5.41 6.26 17.84
C TYR A 117 -5.91 7.69 17.70
N GLU A 118 -5.11 8.53 17.08
CA GLU A 118 -5.51 9.87 16.67
C GLU A 118 -5.41 10.01 15.16
N GLN A 119 -6.17 10.96 14.63
CA GLN A 119 -6.07 11.31 13.22
C GLN A 119 -4.64 11.77 12.94
N ALA A 120 -4.03 11.25 11.90
CA ALA A 120 -2.72 11.71 11.47
C ALA A 120 -2.81 13.16 11.04
N ASP A 121 -1.78 13.95 11.35
CA ASP A 121 -1.71 15.32 10.90
C ASP A 121 -1.83 15.39 9.39
N GLY A 122 -2.40 16.49 8.93
CA GLY A 122 -2.65 16.73 7.52
C GLY A 122 -1.42 16.46 6.67
N TYR A 123 -1.66 15.87 5.59
CA TYR A 123 -0.72 15.36 4.66
C TYR A 123 0.11 16.45 3.95
N SER A 124 1.42 16.29 3.93
CA SER A 124 2.26 17.06 3.02
C SER A 124 3.12 16.09 2.19
N MET A 125 2.92 16.11 0.89
CA MET A 125 3.72 15.30 -0.01
C MET A 125 5.17 15.75 0.01
N ASN A 126 6.09 14.82 0.23
CA ASN A 126 7.50 15.08 0.04
C ASN A 126 7.71 15.44 -1.45
N LEU A 127 8.39 16.56 -1.72
CA LEU A 127 8.66 17.01 -3.08
C LEU A 127 9.39 15.95 -3.91
N GLU A 128 10.27 15.18 -3.29
CA GLU A 128 10.98 14.11 -3.98
C GLU A 128 10.04 13.05 -4.54
N CYS A 129 8.90 12.84 -3.90
CA CYS A 129 7.93 11.86 -4.37
C CYS A 129 7.30 12.25 -5.70
N ARG A 130 7.26 13.53 -6.01
CA ARG A 130 6.75 14.01 -7.29
C ARG A 130 7.63 13.55 -8.44
N LEU A 131 8.89 13.26 -8.18
CA LEU A 131 9.81 12.74 -9.17
C LEU A 131 9.49 11.30 -9.56
N TYR A 132 8.83 10.55 -8.67
CA TYR A 132 8.44 9.16 -8.93
C TYR A 132 7.21 9.03 -9.82
N ARG A 133 6.57 10.14 -10.14
CA ARG A 133 5.42 10.19 -11.03
C ARG A 133 4.30 9.22 -10.61
N HIS A 134 3.57 8.73 -11.59
CA HIS A 134 2.38 7.91 -11.41
C HIS A 134 2.66 6.42 -11.60
N LYS A 135 3.81 5.94 -11.13
CA LYS A 135 4.10 4.52 -11.21
C LYS A 135 3.79 3.82 -9.91
N TRP A 136 3.30 2.62 -10.05
CA TRP A 136 3.00 1.76 -8.93
C TRP A 136 4.24 1.01 -8.47
N VAL A 137 4.49 1.02 -7.18
CA VAL A 137 5.41 0.09 -6.54
C VAL A 137 4.68 -1.23 -6.41
N GLN A 138 5.28 -2.30 -6.92
CA GLN A 138 4.71 -3.65 -6.83
C GLN A 138 5.55 -4.48 -5.88
N GLY A 139 4.94 -4.93 -4.79
CA GLY A 139 5.63 -5.72 -3.78
C GLY A 139 6.23 -4.87 -2.66
N ILE A 140 6.89 -5.54 -1.72
CA ILE A 140 7.36 -4.92 -0.48
C ILE A 140 8.85 -5.07 -0.22
N THR A 141 9.55 -5.84 -1.04
CA THR A 141 10.98 -6.12 -0.81
C THR A 141 11.86 -4.93 -1.19
N ALA A 142 13.10 -4.95 -0.72
CA ALA A 142 14.08 -3.93 -1.09
C ALA A 142 14.26 -3.85 -2.61
N ARG A 143 14.24 -5.00 -3.29
CA ARG A 143 14.36 -5.06 -4.74
C ARG A 143 13.18 -4.39 -5.42
N ASP A 144 11.95 -4.66 -4.97
CA ASP A 144 10.74 -4.08 -5.54
C ASP A 144 10.76 -2.55 -5.44
N VAL A 145 11.18 -2.03 -4.28
CA VAL A 145 11.28 -0.59 -4.05
C VAL A 145 12.41 0.03 -4.87
N MET A 146 13.54 -0.66 -5.02
CA MET A 146 14.65 -0.19 -5.86
C MET A 146 14.27 -0.11 -7.33
N GLU A 147 13.61 -1.13 -7.84
CA GLU A 147 13.16 -1.14 -9.25
C GLU A 147 12.21 0.03 -9.51
N PHE A 148 11.32 0.32 -8.59
CA PHE A 148 10.47 1.49 -8.68
C PHE A 148 11.29 2.79 -8.71
N GLY A 149 12.28 2.93 -7.84
CA GLY A 149 13.13 4.11 -7.78
C GLY A 149 13.95 4.36 -9.03
N GLN A 150 14.36 3.31 -9.73
CA GLN A 150 15.15 3.43 -10.96
C GLN A 150 14.37 4.02 -12.12
N VAL A 151 13.07 4.02 -12.05
CA VAL A 151 12.23 4.59 -13.10
C VAL A 151 12.29 6.12 -13.13
N VAL A 152 12.97 6.74 -12.19
CA VAL A 152 13.05 8.19 -12.03
C VAL A 152 14.27 8.80 -12.73
N GLU A 153 14.90 8.09 -13.66
CA GLU A 153 16.15 8.54 -14.27
C GLU A 153 16.03 9.82 -15.12
N ASN A 154 14.83 10.30 -15.38
CA ASN A 154 14.70 11.50 -16.18
C ASN A 154 13.65 12.47 -15.62
N PRO A 155 14.00 13.20 -14.55
CA PRO A 155 13.08 14.12 -13.89
C PRO A 155 12.71 15.32 -14.78
N MET A 156 13.38 15.51 -15.91
CA MET A 156 13.13 16.62 -16.80
C MET A 156 11.98 16.39 -17.76
N ILE A 157 11.45 15.18 -17.80
CA ILE A 157 10.43 14.83 -18.76
C ILE A 157 9.05 15.03 -18.21
N GLY A 158 8.41 16.04 -18.70
CA GLY A 158 7.00 16.25 -18.56
C GLY A 158 6.58 16.86 -17.23
N ALA A 159 5.40 17.42 -17.26
CA ALA A 159 4.76 17.98 -16.10
C ALA A 159 4.45 16.87 -15.07
N ILE A 160 4.42 17.24 -13.80
CA ILE A 160 3.93 16.38 -12.74
C ILE A 160 2.46 16.07 -13.09
N PRO A 161 2.07 14.77 -13.15
CA PRO A 161 0.70 14.44 -13.48
C PRO A 161 -0.27 15.00 -12.44
N SER A 162 -1.40 15.46 -12.89
CA SER A 162 -2.46 15.91 -11.99
C SER A 162 -3.05 14.71 -11.26
N ARG A 163 -3.68 14.98 -10.11
CA ARG A 163 -4.38 13.94 -9.37
C ARG A 163 -5.45 13.25 -10.24
N ASN A 164 -6.10 13.99 -11.13
CA ASN A 164 -7.10 13.44 -12.03
C ASN A 164 -6.51 12.47 -13.07
N GLU A 165 -5.33 12.78 -13.58
CA GLU A 165 -4.63 11.88 -14.50
C GLU A 165 -4.24 10.58 -13.79
N VAL A 166 -3.71 10.68 -12.58
CA VAL A 166 -3.34 9.51 -11.80
C VAL A 166 -4.57 8.71 -11.42
N GLN A 167 -5.69 9.38 -11.09
CA GLN A 167 -6.94 8.70 -10.79
C GLN A 167 -7.45 7.90 -12.00
N ARG A 168 -7.32 8.43 -13.21
CA ARG A 168 -7.66 7.70 -14.43
C ARG A 168 -6.79 6.46 -14.61
N GLU A 169 -5.51 6.57 -14.33
CA GLU A 169 -4.60 5.41 -14.39
C GLU A 169 -4.97 4.35 -13.36
N LEU A 170 -5.36 4.78 -12.16
CA LEU A 170 -5.87 3.87 -11.16
C LEU A 170 -7.12 3.14 -11.67
N ASP A 171 -8.07 3.87 -12.21
CA ASP A 171 -9.28 3.28 -12.73
C ASP A 171 -8.98 2.28 -13.86
N ASP A 172 -8.08 2.64 -14.76
CA ASP A 172 -7.64 1.74 -15.84
C ASP A 172 -6.97 0.48 -15.28
N LEU A 173 -6.13 0.62 -14.26
CA LEU A 173 -5.50 -0.52 -13.60
C LEU A 173 -6.56 -1.45 -12.99
N LEU A 174 -7.52 -0.87 -12.29
CA LEU A 174 -8.58 -1.64 -11.64
C LEU A 174 -9.47 -2.35 -12.65
N MET A 175 -9.71 -1.75 -13.81
CA MET A 175 -10.48 -2.38 -14.88
C MET A 175 -9.72 -3.52 -15.56
N SER A 176 -8.39 -3.51 -15.52
CA SER A 176 -7.56 -4.54 -16.14
C SER A 176 -7.29 -5.74 -15.22
N MET A 177 -7.73 -5.66 -13.99
CA MET A 177 -7.47 -6.71 -12.99
C MET A 177 -8.35 -7.95 -13.17
#